data_6c5f012082e53ab9319cf94996c416c5
#
_entry.id   6c5f012082e53ab9319cf94996c416c5
#
_cell.length_a   1.000
_cell.length_b   1.000
_cell.length_c   1.000
_cell.angle_alpha   90.00
_cell.angle_beta   90.00
_cell.angle_gamma   90.00
#
_symmetry.space_group_name_H-M   'P 1'
#
loop_
_entity.id
_entity.type
_entity.pdbx_description
1 polymer ?
#
loop_
_entity_poly.entity_id
_entity_poly.type
_entity_poly.pdbx_seq_one_letter_code
_entity_poly.pdbx_strand_id
1 'polypeptide(L)'
;MFVLFAVVFAASYSVLPQIDHRYRAVFYPGDRLADELARRFRAATGQPLRYVIGTMWDGGNVAHYATEQPRVLIDGDPRRAPWIDLGDLRTKGAVVVWTAGDPNVMPIGLRGIAGDAQVQPPFTLPFRRGDQVLTVGWAILRPQPAFAQAGRASSF
;
A
#
# COMPACT_ATOMS: atom_id res chain seq x y z
N MET A 1 12.22 39.96 11.39
CA MET A 1 12.87 38.74 10.92
C MET A 1 11.95 37.50 10.94
N PHE A 2 11.21 37.22 12.02
CA PHE A 2 10.30 36.09 12.12
C PHE A 2 9.14 36.10 11.11
N VAL A 3 8.55 37.25 10.82
CA VAL A 3 7.45 37.37 9.85
C VAL A 3 7.90 37.02 8.44
N LEU A 4 9.09 37.47 8.03
CA LEU A 4 9.66 37.14 6.72
C LEU A 4 9.91 35.62 6.59
N PHE A 5 10.43 34.99 7.64
CA PHE A 5 10.62 33.53 7.66
C PHE A 5 9.29 32.78 7.54
N ALA A 6 8.26 33.19 8.29
CA ALA A 6 6.93 32.60 8.21
C ALA A 6 6.29 32.73 6.80
N VAL A 7 6.43 33.91 6.18
CA VAL A 7 5.92 34.17 4.82
C VAL A 7 6.68 33.33 3.78
N VAL A 8 8.03 33.28 3.86
CA VAL A 8 8.83 32.46 2.94
C VAL A 8 8.50 30.97 3.13
N PHE A 9 8.35 30.53 4.36
CA PHE A 9 7.97 29.14 4.67
C PHE A 9 6.57 28.80 4.13
N ALA A 10 5.57 29.64 4.38
CA ALA A 10 4.21 29.48 3.86
C ALA A 10 4.18 29.50 2.33
N ALA A 11 4.92 30.42 1.69
CA ALA A 11 5.06 30.49 0.24
C ALA A 11 5.76 29.24 -0.32
N SER A 12 6.80 28.75 0.32
CA SER A 12 7.49 27.53 -0.11
C SER A 12 6.61 26.29 -0.02
N TYR A 13 5.70 26.23 0.93
CA TYR A 13 4.76 25.11 1.06
C TYR A 13 3.54 25.21 0.13
N SER A 14 3.13 26.44 -0.21
CA SER A 14 1.90 26.66 -0.97
C SER A 14 2.15 26.87 -2.47
N VAL A 15 3.28 27.49 -2.84
CA VAL A 15 3.54 27.93 -4.23
C VAL A 15 4.58 27.04 -4.92
N LEU A 16 5.68 26.64 -4.25
CA LEU A 16 6.72 25.82 -4.86
C LEU A 16 6.22 24.46 -5.40
N PRO A 17 5.30 23.73 -4.74
CA PRO A 17 4.80 22.49 -5.31
C PRO A 17 4.03 22.64 -6.62
N GLN A 18 3.45 23.83 -6.84
CA GLN A 18 2.71 24.13 -8.08
C GLN A 18 3.66 24.50 -9.22
N ILE A 19 4.82 25.08 -8.90
CA ILE A 19 5.82 25.52 -9.90
C ILE A 19 6.74 24.33 -10.27
N ASP A 20 7.18 23.56 -9.29
CA ASP A 20 8.12 22.43 -9.50
C ASP A 20 7.44 21.14 -9.98
N HIS A 21 6.12 21.08 -10.10
CA HIS A 21 5.34 19.87 -10.36
C HIS A 21 5.71 18.69 -9.42
N ARG A 22 6.39 18.97 -8.30
CA ARG A 22 6.75 17.99 -7.27
C ARG A 22 5.68 17.96 -6.19
N TYR A 23 4.82 16.96 -6.28
CA TYR A 23 3.76 16.77 -5.30
C TYR A 23 4.35 16.26 -3.99
N ARG A 24 4.17 17.06 -2.95
CA ARG A 24 4.67 16.72 -1.62
C ARG A 24 3.79 15.67 -0.97
N ALA A 25 4.37 14.93 -0.01
CA ALA A 25 3.69 13.95 0.82
C ALA A 25 2.37 14.45 1.43
N VAL A 26 2.28 15.77 1.71
CA VAL A 26 1.07 16.46 2.23
C VAL A 26 -0.15 16.32 1.30
N PHE A 27 0.05 16.20 -0.01
CA PHE A 27 -1.05 16.08 -0.98
C PHE A 27 -1.31 14.64 -1.42
N TYR A 28 -0.58 13.69 -0.83
CA TYR A 28 -0.76 12.28 -1.13
C TYR A 28 -2.16 11.82 -0.74
N PRO A 29 -2.88 11.10 -1.63
CA PRO A 29 -4.27 10.69 -1.40
C PRO A 29 -4.34 9.39 -0.59
N GLY A 30 -3.68 9.33 0.57
CA GLY A 30 -3.56 8.12 1.39
C GLY A 30 -4.90 7.59 1.89
N ASP A 31 -5.84 8.46 2.22
CA ASP A 31 -7.21 8.13 2.59
C ASP A 31 -7.95 7.41 1.45
N ARG A 32 -7.92 7.99 0.25
CA ARG A 32 -8.55 7.41 -0.94
C ARG A 32 -7.90 6.08 -1.35
N LEU A 33 -6.56 6.00 -1.20
CA LEU A 33 -5.83 4.76 -1.45
C LEU A 33 -6.29 3.64 -0.51
N ALA A 34 -6.39 3.95 0.78
CA ALA A 34 -6.81 3.00 1.80
C ALA A 34 -8.24 2.50 1.57
N ASP A 35 -9.18 3.43 1.35
CA ASP A 35 -10.59 3.12 1.11
C ASP A 35 -10.77 2.26 -0.15
N GLU A 36 -10.09 2.61 -1.24
CA GLU A 36 -10.21 1.91 -2.50
C GLU A 36 -9.63 0.49 -2.43
N LEU A 37 -8.46 0.32 -1.81
CA LEU A 37 -7.86 -1.00 -1.63
C LEU A 37 -8.70 -1.89 -0.69
N ALA A 38 -9.18 -1.34 0.43
CA ALA A 38 -10.03 -2.08 1.36
C ALA A 38 -11.36 -2.51 0.70
N ARG A 39 -11.98 -1.60 -0.06
CA ARG A 39 -13.20 -1.88 -0.81
C ARG A 39 -12.99 -2.99 -1.85
N ARG A 40 -11.92 -2.89 -2.67
CA ARG A 40 -11.59 -3.88 -3.71
C ARG A 40 -11.25 -5.24 -3.12
N PHE A 41 -10.47 -5.28 -2.05
CA PHE A 41 -10.14 -6.52 -1.36
C PHE A 41 -11.41 -7.21 -0.81
N ARG A 42 -12.28 -6.46 -0.15
CA ARG A 42 -13.55 -6.97 0.37
C ARG A 42 -14.46 -7.48 -0.75
N ALA A 43 -14.53 -6.77 -1.87
CA ALA A 43 -15.31 -7.20 -3.04
C ALA A 43 -14.79 -8.52 -3.64
N ALA A 44 -13.47 -8.71 -3.66
CA ALA A 44 -12.83 -9.90 -4.25
C ALA A 44 -12.79 -11.12 -3.33
N THR A 45 -12.82 -10.93 -2.01
CA THR A 45 -12.59 -12.00 -1.02
C THR A 45 -13.73 -12.21 -0.03
N GLY A 46 -14.63 -11.23 0.10
CA GLY A 46 -15.66 -11.20 1.16
C GLY A 46 -15.10 -10.92 2.56
N GLN A 47 -13.79 -10.69 2.70
CA GLN A 47 -13.10 -10.52 3.98
C GLN A 47 -12.67 -9.07 4.23
N PRO A 48 -12.57 -8.62 5.49
CA PRO A 48 -11.97 -7.34 5.81
C PRO A 48 -10.45 -7.37 5.54
N LEU A 49 -9.89 -6.22 5.12
CA LEU A 49 -8.46 -6.08 4.87
C LEU A 49 -7.68 -6.07 6.19
N ARG A 50 -6.98 -7.17 6.52
CA ARG A 50 -6.21 -7.31 7.76
C ARG A 50 -4.72 -7.15 7.57
N TYR A 51 -4.21 -7.33 6.36
CA TYR A 51 -2.79 -7.27 6.03
C TYR A 51 -2.55 -6.53 4.72
N VAL A 52 -1.51 -5.71 4.71
CA VAL A 52 -0.99 -5.02 3.53
C VAL A 52 0.49 -5.36 3.37
N ILE A 53 0.92 -5.63 2.15
CA ILE A 53 2.31 -5.83 1.77
C ILE A 53 2.71 -4.67 0.87
N GLY A 54 3.72 -3.91 1.22
CA GLY A 54 4.15 -2.75 0.45
C GLY A 54 5.30 -2.02 1.09
N THR A 55 5.74 -0.93 0.46
CA THR A 55 6.74 -0.06 1.06
C THR A 55 6.23 0.51 2.39
N MET A 56 7.13 1.00 3.23
CA MET A 56 6.74 1.71 4.46
C MET A 56 5.81 2.89 4.14
N TRP A 57 6.02 3.57 3.00
CA TRP A 57 5.18 4.69 2.59
C TRP A 57 3.79 4.23 2.11
N ASP A 58 3.72 3.36 1.11
CA ASP A 58 2.43 2.94 0.53
C ASP A 58 1.63 2.12 1.54
N GLY A 59 2.24 1.07 2.11
CA GLY A 59 1.60 0.22 3.12
C GLY A 59 1.25 0.99 4.39
N GLY A 60 2.14 1.88 4.85
CA GLY A 60 1.91 2.72 6.02
C GLY A 60 0.72 3.67 5.85
N ASN A 61 0.57 4.31 4.69
CA ASN A 61 -0.61 5.14 4.39
C ASN A 61 -1.89 4.31 4.39
N VAL A 62 -1.88 3.12 3.78
CA VAL A 62 -3.06 2.24 3.82
C VAL A 62 -3.42 1.84 5.25
N ALA A 63 -2.43 1.44 6.06
CA ALA A 63 -2.67 1.05 7.45
C ALA A 63 -3.17 2.22 8.32
N HIS A 64 -2.68 3.43 8.06
CA HIS A 64 -3.05 4.62 8.82
C HIS A 64 -4.47 5.09 8.55
N TYR A 65 -4.91 5.04 7.28
CA TYR A 65 -6.20 5.61 6.88
C TYR A 65 -7.32 4.57 6.77
N ALA A 66 -7.01 3.28 6.58
CA ALA A 66 -8.05 2.25 6.50
C ALA A 66 -8.75 2.05 7.85
N THR A 67 -10.08 1.96 7.83
CA THR A 67 -10.90 1.72 9.03
C THR A 67 -10.51 0.42 9.74
N GLU A 68 -10.14 -0.61 8.99
CA GLU A 68 -9.72 -1.91 9.50
C GLU A 68 -8.33 -1.92 10.14
N GLN A 69 -7.55 -0.85 9.98
CA GLN A 69 -6.17 -0.69 10.47
C GLN A 69 -5.29 -1.94 10.18
N PRO A 70 -5.12 -2.30 8.91
CA PRO A 70 -4.38 -3.51 8.56
C PRO A 70 -2.92 -3.41 9.00
N ARG A 71 -2.34 -4.55 9.35
CA ARG A 71 -0.92 -4.66 9.67
C ARG A 71 -0.09 -4.65 8.38
N VAL A 72 1.06 -3.96 8.42
CA VAL A 72 1.94 -3.83 7.24
C VAL A 72 3.10 -4.81 7.32
N LEU A 73 3.23 -5.66 6.31
CA LEU A 73 4.45 -6.40 6.03
C LEU A 73 5.34 -5.51 5.15
N ILE A 74 6.28 -4.83 5.78
CA ILE A 74 7.12 -3.82 5.13
C ILE A 74 8.03 -4.49 4.09
N ASP A 75 7.96 -4.01 2.84
CA ASP A 75 8.73 -4.50 1.68
C ASP A 75 8.62 -6.01 1.45
N GLY A 76 7.60 -6.68 1.99
CA GLY A 76 7.46 -8.13 1.91
C GLY A 76 8.54 -8.90 2.69
N ASP A 77 9.33 -8.23 3.55
CA ASP A 77 10.42 -8.85 4.32
C ASP A 77 10.01 -9.06 5.79
N PRO A 78 9.86 -10.31 6.26
CA PRO A 78 9.52 -10.61 7.64
C PRO A 78 10.55 -10.09 8.67
N ARG A 79 11.80 -9.91 8.26
CA ARG A 79 12.83 -9.35 9.16
C ARG A 79 12.58 -7.87 9.46
N ARG A 80 11.89 -7.15 8.55
CA ARG A 80 11.50 -5.75 8.72
C ARG A 80 10.18 -5.58 9.46
N ALA A 81 9.42 -6.65 9.59
CA ALA A 81 8.13 -6.67 10.27
C ALA A 81 7.97 -7.94 11.13
N PRO A 82 8.84 -8.16 12.16
CA PRO A 82 8.86 -9.40 12.94
C PRO A 82 7.59 -9.62 13.79
N TRP A 83 6.75 -8.60 13.91
CA TRP A 83 5.43 -8.67 14.58
C TRP A 83 4.32 -9.25 13.71
N ILE A 84 4.61 -9.59 12.44
CA ILE A 84 3.63 -10.18 11.52
C ILE A 84 3.67 -11.70 11.64
N ASP A 85 2.54 -12.29 11.99
CA ASP A 85 2.32 -13.73 11.87
C ASP A 85 2.03 -14.06 10.41
N LEU A 86 2.96 -14.75 9.75
CA LEU A 86 2.86 -15.12 8.34
C LEU A 86 1.79 -16.19 8.08
N GLY A 87 1.53 -17.06 9.04
CA GLY A 87 0.45 -18.05 8.95
C GLY A 87 -0.92 -17.37 8.96
N ASP A 88 -1.11 -16.43 9.89
CA ASP A 88 -2.34 -15.64 9.96
C ASP A 88 -2.52 -14.76 8.70
N LEU A 89 -1.43 -14.15 8.21
CA LEU A 89 -1.44 -13.37 6.95
C LEU A 89 -1.90 -14.24 5.77
N ARG A 90 -1.39 -15.46 5.64
CA ARG A 90 -1.80 -16.39 4.58
C ARG A 90 -3.25 -16.82 4.73
N THR A 91 -3.70 -17.04 5.95
CA THR A 91 -5.09 -17.44 6.24
C THR A 91 -6.09 -16.32 5.92
N LYS A 92 -5.74 -15.07 6.24
CA LYS A 92 -6.62 -13.90 6.03
C LYS A 92 -6.45 -13.23 4.68
N GLY A 93 -5.34 -13.50 3.99
CA GLY A 93 -4.97 -12.83 2.77
C GLY A 93 -4.44 -11.42 3.00
N ALA A 94 -3.99 -10.79 1.93
CA ALA A 94 -3.42 -9.44 1.95
C ALA A 94 -3.61 -8.72 0.61
N VAL A 95 -3.54 -7.39 0.65
CA VAL A 95 -3.28 -6.58 -0.54
C VAL A 95 -1.79 -6.33 -0.65
N VAL A 96 -1.24 -6.49 -1.85
CA VAL A 96 0.09 -6.01 -2.21
C VAL A 96 -0.08 -4.69 -2.95
N VAL A 97 0.66 -3.65 -2.57
CA VAL A 97 0.54 -2.31 -3.17
C VAL A 97 1.89 -1.70 -3.48
N TRP A 98 1.97 -1.02 -4.63
CA TRP A 98 3.15 -0.26 -5.05
C TRP A 98 2.73 0.93 -5.92
N THR A 99 3.51 2.01 -5.85
CA THR A 99 3.28 3.24 -6.63
C THR A 99 4.48 3.64 -7.47
N ALA A 100 5.56 2.88 -7.39
CA ALA A 100 6.78 3.08 -8.18
C ALA A 100 6.98 1.96 -9.20
N GLY A 101 7.49 2.32 -10.37
CA GLY A 101 7.75 1.39 -11.47
C GLY A 101 6.52 1.11 -12.34
N ASP A 102 6.51 -0.04 -13.01
CA ASP A 102 5.39 -0.45 -13.86
C ASP A 102 4.20 -0.89 -12.99
N PRO A 103 3.04 -0.23 -13.08
CA PRO A 103 1.88 -0.57 -12.26
C PRO A 103 1.28 -1.95 -12.60
N ASN A 104 1.59 -2.52 -13.76
CA ASN A 104 1.12 -3.85 -14.17
C ASN A 104 2.05 -4.98 -13.73
N VAL A 105 3.23 -4.65 -13.19
CA VAL A 105 4.24 -5.63 -12.79
C VAL A 105 4.58 -5.48 -11.32
N MET A 106 4.29 -6.52 -10.52
CA MET A 106 4.68 -6.50 -9.11
C MET A 106 6.20 -6.42 -8.97
N PRO A 107 6.72 -5.43 -8.22
CA PRO A 107 8.14 -5.30 -7.94
C PRO A 107 8.75 -6.59 -7.36
N ILE A 108 9.95 -6.93 -7.81
CA ILE A 108 10.61 -8.18 -7.40
C ILE A 108 10.80 -8.29 -5.88
N GLY A 109 11.04 -7.15 -5.21
CA GLY A 109 11.17 -7.09 -3.75
C GLY A 109 9.89 -7.48 -2.99
N LEU A 110 8.71 -7.34 -3.60
CA LEU A 110 7.44 -7.70 -2.98
C LEU A 110 7.01 -9.15 -3.26
N ARG A 111 7.71 -9.86 -4.18
CA ARG A 111 7.35 -11.21 -4.60
C ARG A 111 7.64 -12.30 -3.59
N GLY A 112 8.52 -12.08 -2.62
CA GLY A 112 8.98 -13.11 -1.70
C GLY A 112 7.83 -13.92 -1.08
N ILE A 113 7.08 -13.32 -0.17
CA ILE A 113 5.91 -13.95 0.47
C ILE A 113 4.66 -13.89 -0.41
N ALA A 114 4.58 -12.91 -1.31
CA ALA A 114 3.42 -12.65 -2.15
C ALA A 114 3.57 -13.16 -3.60
N GLY A 115 4.47 -14.12 -3.85
CA GLY A 115 4.75 -14.60 -5.20
C GLY A 115 3.55 -15.20 -5.94
N ASP A 116 2.58 -15.70 -5.20
CA ASP A 116 1.31 -16.24 -5.70
C ASP A 116 0.15 -15.22 -5.68
N ALA A 117 0.42 -13.97 -5.33
CA ALA A 117 -0.59 -12.91 -5.40
C ALA A 117 -0.98 -12.59 -6.84
N GLN A 118 -2.26 -12.41 -7.05
CA GLN A 118 -2.83 -12.11 -8.37
C GLN A 118 -2.76 -10.61 -8.63
N VAL A 119 -1.92 -10.19 -9.58
CA VAL A 119 -1.86 -8.80 -10.04
C VAL A 119 -3.20 -8.40 -10.65
N GLN A 120 -3.67 -7.24 -10.28
CA GLN A 120 -4.96 -6.69 -10.71
C GLN A 120 -4.74 -5.50 -11.65
N PRO A 121 -5.73 -5.13 -12.48
CA PRO A 121 -5.64 -3.91 -13.27
C PRO A 121 -5.34 -2.70 -12.40
N PRO A 122 -4.34 -1.88 -12.77
CA PRO A 122 -3.97 -0.69 -12.01
C PRO A 122 -5.10 0.32 -12.02
N PHE A 123 -5.07 1.24 -11.06
CA PHE A 123 -6.00 2.35 -10.99
C PHE A 123 -5.27 3.65 -10.67
N THR A 124 -5.95 4.78 -10.90
CA THR A 124 -5.40 6.09 -10.64
C THR A 124 -6.22 6.84 -9.59
N LEU A 125 -5.53 7.63 -8.77
CA LEU A 125 -6.13 8.51 -7.77
C LEU A 125 -5.62 9.93 -7.98
N PRO A 126 -6.50 10.94 -8.02
CA PRO A 126 -6.04 12.32 -8.07
C PRO A 126 -5.38 12.71 -6.74
N PHE A 127 -4.27 13.42 -6.82
CA PHE A 127 -3.70 14.07 -5.64
C PHE A 127 -4.72 15.05 -5.03
N ARG A 128 -4.56 15.38 -3.75
CA ARG A 128 -5.48 16.33 -3.07
C ARG A 128 -5.43 17.74 -3.65
N ARG A 129 -4.37 18.09 -4.38
CA ARG A 129 -4.20 19.37 -5.10
C ARG A 129 -3.42 19.13 -6.39
N GLY A 130 -3.73 19.96 -7.42
CA GLY A 130 -3.10 19.90 -8.75
C GLY A 130 -3.75 18.87 -9.66
N ASP A 131 -3.19 18.74 -10.87
CA ASP A 131 -3.73 17.92 -11.95
C ASP A 131 -3.09 16.54 -12.04
N GLN A 132 -2.15 16.24 -11.14
CA GLN A 132 -1.45 14.95 -11.16
C GLN A 132 -2.30 13.84 -10.56
N VAL A 133 -2.03 12.64 -11.05
CA VAL A 133 -2.66 11.41 -10.59
C VAL A 133 -1.58 10.46 -10.06
N LEU A 134 -1.90 9.77 -8.98
CA LEU A 134 -1.13 8.65 -8.46
C LEU A 134 -1.57 7.39 -9.19
N THR A 135 -0.68 6.74 -9.92
CA THR A 135 -0.94 5.43 -10.50
C THR A 135 -0.58 4.35 -9.50
N VAL A 136 -1.51 3.46 -9.21
CA VAL A 136 -1.38 2.42 -8.20
C VAL A 136 -1.38 1.05 -8.86
N GLY A 137 -0.27 0.33 -8.72
CA GLY A 137 -0.20 -1.09 -8.98
C GLY A 137 -0.57 -1.86 -7.72
N TRP A 138 -1.30 -2.95 -7.88
CA TRP A 138 -1.74 -3.75 -6.75
C TRP A 138 -2.01 -5.20 -7.12
N ALA A 139 -1.95 -6.07 -6.11
CA ALA A 139 -2.28 -7.48 -6.26
C ALA A 139 -3.04 -8.00 -5.04
N ILE A 140 -3.74 -9.09 -5.21
CA ILE A 140 -4.47 -9.78 -4.15
C ILE A 140 -3.79 -11.09 -3.82
N LEU A 141 -3.32 -11.21 -2.59
CA LEU A 141 -2.99 -12.51 -1.99
C LEU A 141 -4.28 -13.04 -1.35
N ARG A 142 -4.88 -14.05 -2.00
CA ARG A 142 -6.17 -14.58 -1.54
C ARG A 142 -6.04 -15.30 -0.21
N PRO A 143 -7.05 -15.20 0.69
CA PRO A 143 -7.13 -16.02 1.89
C PRO A 143 -6.99 -17.51 1.56
N GLN A 144 -6.15 -18.21 2.31
CA GLN A 144 -5.96 -19.65 2.20
C GLN A 144 -6.44 -20.33 3.48
N PRO A 145 -7.35 -21.33 3.41
CA PRO A 145 -7.77 -22.05 4.59
C PRO A 145 -6.56 -22.77 5.25
N ALA A 146 -6.55 -22.84 6.57
CA ALA A 146 -5.43 -23.39 7.34
C ALA A 146 -5.02 -24.82 6.92
N PHE A 147 -5.97 -25.61 6.40
CA PHE A 147 -5.75 -26.97 5.92
C PHE A 147 -4.85 -27.05 4.66
N ALA A 148 -4.81 -26.01 3.83
CA ALA A 148 -4.00 -25.99 2.62
C ALA A 148 -2.49 -25.81 2.92
N GLN A 149 -2.13 -25.37 4.12
CA GLN A 149 -0.74 -25.15 4.53
C GLN A 149 -0.10 -26.46 5.04
N ALA A 150 -0.86 -27.34 5.66
CA ALA A 150 -0.35 -28.63 6.17
C ALA A 150 0.14 -29.57 5.06
N GLY A 151 -0.46 -29.52 3.87
CA GLY A 151 -0.09 -30.37 2.74
C GLY A 151 1.24 -30.01 2.04
N ARG A 152 1.75 -28.79 2.22
CA ARG A 152 3.04 -28.36 1.63
C ARG A 152 4.26 -28.64 2.53
N ALA A 153 4.05 -28.82 3.83
CA ALA A 153 5.12 -29.15 4.77
C ALA A 153 5.53 -30.62 4.75
N SER A 154 4.75 -31.50 4.08
CA SER A 154 4.99 -32.96 4.05
C SER A 154 5.67 -33.44 2.75
N SER A 155 6.18 -32.53 1.92
CA SER A 155 6.76 -32.87 0.60
C SER A 155 8.26 -32.53 0.51
N PHE A 156 9.01 -32.75 1.61
CA PHE A 156 10.49 -32.72 1.63
C PHE A 156 11.02 -34.01 2.20
#